data_b3d892afa807b579834dfe08650b6a3a
#
_entry.id   b3d892afa807b579834dfe08650b6a3a
#
_cell.length_a   1.000
_cell.length_b   1.000
_cell.length_c   1.000
_cell.angle_alpha   90.00
_cell.angle_beta   90.00
_cell.angle_gamma   90.00
#
_symmetry.space_group_name_H-M   'P 1'
#
loop_
_entity.id
_entity.type
_entity.pdbx_description
1 polymer ?
#
loop_
_entity_poly.entity_id
_entity_poly.type
_entity_poly.pdbx_seq_one_letter_code
_entity_poly.pdbx_strand_id
1 'polypeptide(L)'
;MLAASGPLLCAVLAAAPAGAATSGAGLYLTGAGSGHGVGMSQYGAAGYALHGVGYQQILRDYYSGTTLGHISPDRTVTVLLRPRGSAVFSGASAIKGAAKKLNPLSTYSVAAAGTRLRVLQAGTPVGVFNAPLQVGGPGPLKLIGLGSYRGGFVFRPSPSGTGVMTVNDVGLDDYVRGVVTAEMPSSWPAQALDAQAVAARTYAITSRAIGTNFDVYDTTRSQMYLGVKGETTSGNTAVAATSGQVVEYAGAPVVTYFFSSSGGQTESVQNVFGLAPAAWLVGRVDPYDDALNNPYHRWKLNFSLQAAQKRLGKLVEGSLVGIKVLQRGVSPRIMKARVVGTKGSVSVTGVQLREALATPSTWMSFTTVSSHGVHTSTTPGATTTLPTTTGTGTTTDPTGGGGLGGSLERVALAIDRVIGRLRVPATRYAVTGSVFPADPGARVTVQFNAGDAWRSVASGPVTASGRYSLDVADPGDYRVSYDGTIGPDITVG
;
A
#
# COMPACT_ATOMS: atom_id res chain seq x y z
N MET A 1 17.95 -84.59 -18.90
CA MET A 1 17.72 -83.86 -20.13
C MET A 1 17.03 -82.51 -19.76
N LEU A 2 17.52 -81.45 -20.37
CA LEU A 2 17.10 -80.07 -20.38
C LEU A 2 17.31 -79.26 -19.07
N ALA A 3 18.34 -78.45 -19.12
CA ALA A 3 18.63 -77.32 -18.29
C ALA A 3 17.69 -76.17 -18.63
N ALA A 4 17.22 -75.47 -17.61
CA ALA A 4 16.54 -74.18 -17.76
C ALA A 4 17.36 -73.12 -17.04
N SER A 5 18.07 -72.33 -17.84
CA SER A 5 18.75 -71.10 -17.42
C SER A 5 17.72 -70.00 -17.30
N GLY A 6 17.44 -69.46 -16.08
CA GLY A 6 16.64 -68.26 -15.86
C GLY A 6 17.53 -67.03 -15.90
N PRO A 7 17.13 -65.96 -16.57
CA PRO A 7 17.91 -64.71 -16.59
C PRO A 7 17.82 -63.97 -15.27
N LEU A 8 18.97 -63.54 -14.77
CA LEU A 8 19.12 -62.63 -13.63
C LEU A 8 18.63 -61.24 -14.07
N LEU A 9 17.46 -60.81 -13.58
CA LEU A 9 16.90 -59.49 -13.86
C LEU A 9 17.64 -58.44 -12.98
N CYS A 10 18.61 -57.73 -13.56
CA CYS A 10 19.15 -56.55 -12.95
C CYS A 10 18.07 -55.43 -12.95
N ALA A 11 17.45 -55.20 -11.80
CA ALA A 11 16.61 -54.01 -11.61
C ALA A 11 17.53 -52.77 -11.60
N VAL A 12 17.55 -52.05 -12.71
CA VAL A 12 18.09 -50.70 -12.75
C VAL A 12 17.08 -49.82 -12.02
N LEU A 13 17.38 -49.41 -10.78
CA LEU A 13 16.69 -48.31 -10.14
C LEU A 13 16.96 -47.04 -10.98
N ALA A 14 16.00 -46.64 -11.79
CA ALA A 14 16.01 -45.32 -12.40
C ALA A 14 15.87 -44.30 -11.27
N ALA A 15 16.92 -43.53 -11.01
CA ALA A 15 16.84 -42.34 -10.17
C ALA A 15 15.81 -41.40 -10.80
N ALA A 16 14.80 -41.02 -10.02
CA ALA A 16 13.86 -39.97 -10.43
C ALA A 16 14.67 -38.71 -10.79
N PRO A 17 14.28 -37.93 -11.83
CA PRO A 17 14.99 -36.73 -12.16
C PRO A 17 14.91 -35.78 -10.94
N ALA A 18 16.07 -35.35 -10.45
CA ALA A 18 16.16 -34.32 -9.42
C ALA A 18 15.39 -33.10 -9.91
N GLY A 19 14.38 -32.65 -9.16
CA GLY A 19 13.63 -31.47 -9.48
C GLY A 19 14.59 -30.28 -9.57
N ALA A 20 14.40 -29.41 -10.57
CA ALA A 20 15.26 -28.23 -10.72
C ALA A 20 15.11 -27.31 -9.49
N ALA A 21 16.24 -26.96 -8.87
CA ALA A 21 16.25 -26.01 -7.75
C ALA A 21 15.64 -24.70 -8.17
N THR A 22 14.73 -24.17 -7.33
CA THR A 22 14.03 -22.91 -7.60
C THR A 22 14.52 -21.79 -6.72
N SER A 23 14.18 -20.55 -7.10
CA SER A 23 14.50 -19.36 -6.34
C SER A 23 13.27 -18.47 -6.21
N GLY A 24 13.16 -17.78 -5.09
CA GLY A 24 12.10 -16.80 -4.85
C GLY A 24 12.63 -15.57 -4.11
N ALA A 25 12.05 -14.40 -4.40
CA ALA A 25 12.35 -13.17 -3.68
C ALA A 25 11.11 -12.30 -3.55
N GLY A 26 10.86 -11.79 -2.34
CA GLY A 26 9.71 -10.96 -2.02
C GLY A 26 10.06 -9.74 -1.17
N LEU A 27 9.33 -8.65 -1.39
CA LEU A 27 9.27 -7.47 -0.52
C LEU A 27 7.96 -7.52 0.26
N TYR A 28 8.05 -7.59 1.56
CA TYR A 28 6.93 -7.67 2.51
C TYR A 28 6.81 -6.36 3.26
N LEU A 29 5.59 -5.86 3.37
CA LEU A 29 5.27 -4.62 4.05
C LEU A 29 4.28 -4.90 5.17
N THR A 30 4.55 -4.32 6.32
CA THR A 30 3.57 -4.16 7.39
C THR A 30 3.33 -2.67 7.60
N GLY A 31 2.10 -2.29 7.87
CA GLY A 31 1.80 -0.88 8.07
C GLY A 31 0.53 -0.63 8.85
N ALA A 32 0.26 0.65 9.10
CA ALA A 32 -0.86 1.13 9.86
C ALA A 32 -1.41 2.45 9.31
N GLY A 33 -2.71 2.66 9.47
CA GLY A 33 -3.38 3.87 9.05
C GLY A 33 -3.63 3.98 7.54
N SER A 34 -4.45 4.97 7.18
CA SER A 34 -4.78 5.33 5.79
C SER A 34 -4.93 6.84 5.68
N GLY A 35 -4.26 7.45 4.69
CA GLY A 35 -4.21 8.89 4.50
C GLY A 35 -2.94 9.55 5.02
N HIS A 36 -2.94 10.88 5.07
CA HIS A 36 -1.74 11.68 5.38
C HIS A 36 -1.37 11.71 6.87
N GLY A 37 -2.33 11.49 7.78
CA GLY A 37 -2.05 11.40 9.21
C GLY A 37 -2.19 12.68 10.01
N VAL A 38 -2.48 13.82 9.41
CA VAL A 38 -2.53 15.14 10.08
C VAL A 38 -3.96 15.51 10.44
N GLY A 39 -4.21 15.94 11.68
CA GLY A 39 -5.52 16.36 12.18
C GLY A 39 -6.43 15.19 12.52
N MET A 40 -7.72 15.24 12.20
CA MET A 40 -8.71 14.28 12.64
C MET A 40 -8.69 12.98 11.84
N SER A 41 -8.52 11.84 12.55
CA SER A 41 -8.78 10.50 12.02
C SER A 41 -10.28 10.23 12.02
N GLN A 42 -10.81 9.84 10.87
CA GLN A 42 -12.25 9.55 10.73
C GLN A 42 -12.64 8.30 11.53
N TYR A 43 -11.87 7.21 11.44
CA TYR A 43 -12.08 6.01 12.26
C TYR A 43 -11.88 6.29 13.75
N GLY A 44 -10.88 7.07 14.11
CA GLY A 44 -10.69 7.47 15.51
C GLY A 44 -11.85 8.33 16.03
N ALA A 45 -12.36 9.30 15.26
CA ALA A 45 -13.54 10.08 15.64
C ALA A 45 -14.78 9.19 15.85
N ALA A 46 -14.97 8.18 14.99
CA ALA A 46 -16.02 7.18 15.17
C ALA A 46 -15.81 6.35 16.45
N GLY A 47 -14.57 5.98 16.73
CA GLY A 47 -14.21 5.27 17.98
C GLY A 47 -14.47 6.10 19.24
N TYR A 48 -14.05 7.36 19.27
CA TYR A 48 -14.39 8.29 20.35
C TYR A 48 -15.91 8.38 20.56
N ALA A 49 -16.67 8.55 19.49
CA ALA A 49 -18.12 8.65 19.54
C ALA A 49 -18.79 7.36 20.08
N LEU A 50 -18.28 6.18 19.74
CA LEU A 50 -18.73 4.89 20.31
C LEU A 50 -18.44 4.76 21.80
N HIS A 51 -17.43 5.47 22.31
CA HIS A 51 -17.12 5.57 23.73
C HIS A 51 -17.86 6.73 24.44
N GLY A 52 -18.88 7.30 23.79
CA GLY A 52 -19.74 8.35 24.38
C GLY A 52 -19.13 9.74 24.37
N VAL A 53 -18.04 9.98 23.64
CA VAL A 53 -17.41 11.30 23.55
C VAL A 53 -18.17 12.19 22.55
N GLY A 54 -18.57 13.38 22.96
CA GLY A 54 -19.26 14.36 22.12
C GLY A 54 -18.32 14.99 21.09
N TYR A 55 -18.90 15.46 19.95
CA TYR A 55 -18.13 16.00 18.84
C TYR A 55 -17.24 17.19 19.21
N GLN A 56 -17.66 18.04 20.16
CA GLN A 56 -16.86 19.17 20.62
C GLN A 56 -15.55 18.70 21.26
N GLN A 57 -15.60 17.60 22.04
CA GLN A 57 -14.40 17.04 22.64
C GLN A 57 -13.56 16.31 21.60
N ILE A 58 -14.18 15.58 20.68
CA ILE A 58 -13.49 14.93 19.54
C ILE A 58 -12.66 15.97 18.77
N LEU A 59 -13.25 17.11 18.44
CA LEU A 59 -12.56 18.19 17.75
C LEU A 59 -11.39 18.77 18.56
N ARG A 60 -11.58 19.01 19.87
CA ARG A 60 -10.50 19.50 20.75
C ARG A 60 -9.37 18.49 20.90
N ASP A 61 -9.71 17.20 20.88
CA ASP A 61 -8.71 16.14 20.96
C ASP A 61 -7.83 16.12 19.70
N TYR A 62 -8.38 16.28 18.51
CA TYR A 62 -7.60 16.28 17.28
C TYR A 62 -6.97 17.62 16.93
N TYR A 63 -7.59 18.73 17.32
CA TYR A 63 -7.11 20.09 17.06
C TYR A 63 -6.77 20.76 18.38
N SER A 64 -5.54 20.59 18.83
CA SER A 64 -5.07 20.98 20.16
C SER A 64 -5.21 22.49 20.42
N GLY A 65 -5.72 22.86 21.60
CA GLY A 65 -5.84 24.26 22.02
C GLY A 65 -6.87 25.08 21.25
N THR A 66 -7.76 24.43 20.50
CA THR A 66 -8.82 25.11 19.75
C THR A 66 -10.12 25.20 20.52
N THR A 67 -10.97 26.12 20.09
CA THR A 67 -12.35 26.30 20.54
C THR A 67 -13.30 26.22 19.34
N LEU A 68 -14.60 26.13 19.61
CA LEU A 68 -15.62 26.29 18.58
C LEU A 68 -16.08 27.75 18.52
N GLY A 69 -16.03 28.33 17.32
CA GLY A 69 -16.62 29.60 16.98
C GLY A 69 -17.80 29.46 16.03
N HIS A 70 -18.37 30.58 15.63
CA HIS A 70 -19.49 30.65 14.70
C HIS A 70 -19.24 31.66 13.60
N ILE A 71 -19.63 31.31 12.37
CA ILE A 71 -19.62 32.18 11.20
C ILE A 71 -21.04 32.34 10.67
N SER A 72 -21.27 33.40 9.83
CA SER A 72 -22.58 33.58 9.19
C SER A 72 -22.99 32.33 8.40
N PRO A 73 -24.23 31.85 8.58
CA PRO A 73 -24.79 30.74 7.81
C PRO A 73 -24.98 31.10 6.32
N ASP A 74 -25.03 32.39 5.98
CA ASP A 74 -25.18 32.85 4.58
C ASP A 74 -23.90 32.84 3.78
N ARG A 75 -22.78 32.40 4.40
CA ARG A 75 -21.49 32.29 3.71
C ARG A 75 -21.57 31.28 2.58
N THR A 76 -20.99 31.64 1.43
CA THR A 76 -20.89 30.75 0.27
C THR A 76 -19.47 30.25 0.09
N VAL A 77 -19.34 29.18 -0.66
CA VAL A 77 -18.10 28.59 -1.15
C VAL A 77 -18.24 28.27 -2.64
N THR A 78 -17.14 28.44 -3.36
CA THR A 78 -17.08 28.17 -4.79
C THR A 78 -16.26 26.91 -5.06
N VAL A 79 -16.89 25.92 -5.71
CA VAL A 79 -16.32 24.58 -5.95
C VAL A 79 -16.05 24.39 -7.43
N LEU A 80 -14.80 24.12 -7.80
CA LEU A 80 -14.49 23.74 -9.18
C LEU A 80 -15.02 22.33 -9.45
N LEU A 81 -16.04 22.25 -10.30
CA LEU A 81 -16.48 20.99 -10.89
C LEU A 81 -15.60 20.68 -12.10
N ARG A 82 -15.39 19.40 -12.40
CA ARG A 82 -14.43 18.94 -13.44
C ARG A 82 -14.56 19.72 -14.74
N PRO A 83 -13.50 20.34 -15.26
CA PRO A 83 -13.51 21.09 -16.52
C PRO A 83 -13.87 20.16 -17.70
N ARG A 84 -14.68 20.66 -18.64
CA ARG A 84 -15.11 19.95 -19.87
C ARG A 84 -15.03 20.88 -21.08
N GLY A 85 -15.06 20.32 -22.27
CA GLY A 85 -15.09 21.09 -23.53
C GLY A 85 -16.31 22.01 -23.62
N SER A 86 -17.48 21.55 -23.16
CA SER A 86 -18.71 22.34 -22.97
C SER A 86 -19.42 21.89 -21.72
N ALA A 87 -20.23 22.76 -21.13
CA ALA A 87 -21.09 22.42 -20.00
C ALA A 87 -22.54 22.32 -20.48
N VAL A 88 -23.25 21.27 -20.04
CA VAL A 88 -24.67 21.08 -20.33
C VAL A 88 -25.42 21.01 -19.00
N PHE A 89 -26.42 21.86 -18.82
CA PHE A 89 -27.14 21.98 -17.54
C PHE A 89 -28.65 22.12 -17.73
N SER A 90 -29.40 21.88 -16.65
CA SER A 90 -30.83 22.14 -16.52
C SER A 90 -31.18 22.58 -15.09
N GLY A 91 -32.42 22.99 -14.83
CA GLY A 91 -32.88 23.44 -13.52
C GLY A 91 -32.76 24.94 -13.29
N ALA A 92 -32.08 25.68 -14.15
CA ALA A 92 -31.90 27.13 -14.01
C ALA A 92 -33.13 27.89 -14.52
N SER A 93 -33.56 28.90 -13.76
CA SER A 93 -34.67 29.82 -14.12
C SER A 93 -34.20 31.17 -14.66
N ALA A 94 -32.92 31.53 -14.45
CA ALA A 94 -32.36 32.79 -14.89
C ALA A 94 -30.86 32.78 -15.14
N ILE A 95 -30.40 33.65 -16.02
CA ILE A 95 -29.02 34.10 -16.11
C ILE A 95 -28.91 35.35 -15.23
N LYS A 96 -28.15 35.29 -14.15
CA LYS A 96 -27.98 36.40 -13.21
C LYS A 96 -27.23 37.56 -13.88
N GLY A 97 -27.69 38.77 -13.63
CA GLY A 97 -27.08 39.99 -14.19
C GLY A 97 -27.39 40.28 -15.66
N ALA A 98 -28.11 39.41 -16.36
CA ALA A 98 -28.46 39.60 -17.79
C ALA A 98 -29.96 39.79 -18.02
N ALA A 99 -30.80 39.90 -16.99
CA ALA A 99 -32.27 39.98 -17.06
C ALA A 99 -32.91 38.88 -17.96
N LYS A 100 -32.18 37.76 -18.21
CA LYS A 100 -32.61 36.68 -19.11
C LYS A 100 -33.24 35.57 -18.29
N LYS A 101 -34.56 35.35 -18.51
CA LYS A 101 -35.27 34.18 -17.96
C LYS A 101 -34.92 32.93 -18.73
N LEU A 102 -34.81 31.81 -18.02
CA LEU A 102 -34.63 30.46 -18.53
C LEU A 102 -35.82 29.60 -18.09
N ASN A 103 -36.09 28.53 -18.85
CA ASN A 103 -37.06 27.54 -18.42
C ASN A 103 -36.33 26.42 -17.65
N PRO A 104 -36.64 26.20 -16.35
CA PRO A 104 -35.97 25.19 -15.53
C PRO A 104 -36.11 23.76 -16.07
N LEU A 105 -37.15 23.48 -16.84
CA LEU A 105 -37.42 22.17 -17.45
C LEU A 105 -36.59 21.92 -18.72
N SER A 106 -35.93 22.97 -19.25
CA SER A 106 -35.15 22.89 -20.47
C SER A 106 -33.69 22.61 -20.17
N THR A 107 -33.01 22.00 -21.16
CA THR A 107 -31.57 21.78 -21.16
C THR A 107 -30.86 22.84 -21.96
N TYR A 108 -29.80 23.37 -21.39
CA TYR A 108 -28.95 24.40 -21.99
C TYR A 108 -27.51 23.91 -22.12
N SER A 109 -26.81 24.34 -23.16
CA SER A 109 -25.36 24.13 -23.27
C SER A 109 -24.64 25.48 -23.26
N VAL A 110 -23.46 25.49 -22.64
CA VAL A 110 -22.54 26.63 -22.59
C VAL A 110 -21.24 26.24 -23.26
N ALA A 111 -20.78 27.05 -24.20
CA ALA A 111 -19.49 26.89 -24.87
C ALA A 111 -18.72 28.22 -24.86
N ALA A 112 -17.40 28.12 -24.88
CA ALA A 112 -16.53 29.29 -25.02
C ALA A 112 -16.70 29.92 -26.41
N ALA A 113 -16.75 31.26 -26.46
CA ALA A 113 -16.78 32.08 -27.66
C ALA A 113 -15.77 33.23 -27.50
N GLY A 114 -14.48 32.90 -27.57
CA GLY A 114 -13.37 33.77 -27.17
C GLY A 114 -13.42 34.03 -25.65
N THR A 115 -13.42 35.27 -25.24
CA THR A 115 -13.55 35.70 -23.83
C THR A 115 -14.99 35.67 -23.31
N ARG A 116 -15.97 35.41 -24.21
CA ARG A 116 -17.40 35.36 -23.90
C ARG A 116 -17.91 33.91 -23.89
N LEU A 117 -19.16 33.73 -23.51
CA LEU A 117 -19.84 32.44 -23.41
C LEU A 117 -21.11 32.43 -24.26
N ARG A 118 -21.24 31.46 -25.16
CA ARG A 118 -22.45 31.19 -25.95
C ARG A 118 -23.33 30.20 -25.20
N VAL A 119 -24.60 30.56 -25.02
CA VAL A 119 -25.63 29.68 -24.46
C VAL A 119 -26.59 29.26 -25.55
N LEU A 120 -26.85 27.96 -25.64
CA LEU A 120 -27.83 27.36 -26.56
C LEU A 120 -28.87 26.59 -25.78
N GLN A 121 -30.11 26.56 -26.28
CA GLN A 121 -31.19 25.68 -25.83
C GLN A 121 -31.52 24.72 -26.98
N ALA A 122 -31.30 23.41 -26.80
CA ALA A 122 -31.51 22.42 -27.86
C ALA A 122 -30.94 22.84 -29.23
N GLY A 123 -29.74 23.43 -29.23
CA GLY A 123 -29.06 23.90 -30.43
C GLY A 123 -29.44 25.33 -30.87
N THR A 124 -30.56 25.89 -30.38
CA THR A 124 -30.99 27.27 -30.71
C THR A 124 -30.26 28.30 -29.84
N PRO A 125 -29.70 29.36 -30.41
CA PRO A 125 -29.01 30.41 -29.63
C PRO A 125 -29.93 31.14 -28.65
N VAL A 126 -29.57 31.12 -27.36
CA VAL A 126 -30.18 31.96 -26.31
C VAL A 126 -29.48 33.33 -26.25
N GLY A 127 -28.16 33.33 -26.51
CA GLY A 127 -27.35 34.54 -26.53
C GLY A 127 -25.87 34.27 -26.33
N VAL A 128 -25.10 35.37 -26.41
CA VAL A 128 -23.65 35.41 -26.08
C VAL A 128 -23.46 36.41 -24.94
N PHE A 129 -22.90 35.94 -23.85
CA PHE A 129 -22.81 36.68 -22.58
C PHE A 129 -21.36 36.93 -22.19
N ASN A 130 -21.11 37.95 -21.41
CA ASN A 130 -19.78 38.16 -20.82
C ASN A 130 -19.49 37.11 -19.75
N ALA A 131 -18.20 36.72 -19.59
CA ALA A 131 -17.74 35.93 -18.49
C ALA A 131 -17.42 36.78 -17.27
N PRO A 132 -17.69 36.31 -16.04
CA PRO A 132 -18.34 35.07 -15.67
C PRO A 132 -19.84 35.05 -15.96
N LEU A 133 -20.37 33.95 -16.47
CA LEU A 133 -21.80 33.73 -16.66
C LEU A 133 -22.35 32.97 -15.43
N GLN A 134 -23.28 33.58 -14.72
CA GLN A 134 -23.93 32.97 -13.56
C GLN A 134 -25.34 32.50 -13.89
N VAL A 135 -25.72 31.30 -13.48
CA VAL A 135 -27.08 30.80 -13.57
C VAL A 135 -27.56 30.29 -12.23
N GLY A 136 -28.86 30.41 -11.99
CA GLY A 136 -29.50 29.96 -10.75
C GLY A 136 -30.94 29.53 -11.00
N GLY A 137 -31.50 28.78 -10.05
CA GLY A 137 -32.87 28.26 -10.12
C GLY A 137 -33.51 28.10 -8.73
N PRO A 138 -34.78 27.67 -8.68
CA PRO A 138 -35.51 27.50 -7.41
C PRO A 138 -35.10 26.25 -6.63
N GLY A 139 -34.35 25.33 -7.26
CA GLY A 139 -33.91 24.09 -6.64
C GLY A 139 -32.51 23.70 -7.15
N PRO A 140 -32.07 22.45 -6.88
CA PRO A 140 -30.79 21.99 -7.36
C PRO A 140 -30.68 22.01 -8.89
N LEU A 141 -29.56 22.53 -9.37
CA LEU A 141 -29.21 22.52 -10.78
C LEU A 141 -28.55 21.19 -11.17
N LYS A 142 -28.88 20.66 -12.34
CA LYS A 142 -28.24 19.44 -12.87
C LYS A 142 -27.15 19.81 -13.87
N LEU A 143 -25.92 19.35 -13.64
CA LEU A 143 -24.86 19.36 -14.62
C LEU A 143 -24.82 17.99 -15.28
N ILE A 144 -25.18 17.92 -16.56
CA ILE A 144 -25.40 16.67 -17.28
C ILE A 144 -24.08 15.89 -17.36
N GLY A 145 -24.16 14.61 -16.98
CA GLY A 145 -23.02 13.69 -16.94
C GLY A 145 -22.09 13.88 -15.72
N LEU A 146 -22.50 14.69 -14.71
CA LEU A 146 -21.80 14.81 -13.44
C LEU A 146 -22.71 14.61 -12.23
N GLY A 147 -23.78 15.41 -12.07
CA GLY A 147 -24.69 15.31 -10.93
C GLY A 147 -25.61 16.50 -10.78
N SER A 148 -26.32 16.54 -9.64
CA SER A 148 -27.17 17.66 -9.22
C SER A 148 -26.52 18.39 -8.04
N TYR A 149 -26.65 19.70 -8.03
CA TYR A 149 -25.94 20.60 -7.08
C TYR A 149 -26.88 21.68 -6.59
N ARG A 150 -26.84 21.97 -5.30
CA ARG A 150 -27.53 23.14 -4.71
C ARG A 150 -26.81 24.44 -5.14
N GLY A 151 -27.43 25.59 -4.92
CA GLY A 151 -26.87 26.89 -5.31
C GLY A 151 -26.93 27.14 -6.81
N GLY A 152 -25.91 27.73 -7.39
CA GLY A 152 -25.83 28.11 -8.79
C GLY A 152 -24.57 27.59 -9.50
N PHE A 153 -24.52 27.79 -10.82
CA PHE A 153 -23.30 27.59 -11.59
C PHE A 153 -22.71 28.90 -12.08
N VAL A 154 -21.38 28.99 -12.05
CA VAL A 154 -20.59 30.05 -12.65
C VAL A 154 -19.74 29.44 -13.74
N PHE A 155 -19.95 29.90 -14.97
CA PHE A 155 -19.20 29.45 -16.13
C PHE A 155 -18.16 30.48 -16.52
N ARG A 156 -16.97 30.01 -16.91
CA ARG A 156 -15.87 30.82 -17.45
C ARG A 156 -15.21 30.08 -18.62
N PRO A 157 -14.65 30.79 -19.63
CA PRO A 157 -13.73 30.13 -20.56
C PRO A 157 -12.59 29.48 -19.78
N SER A 158 -12.17 28.29 -20.21
CA SER A 158 -11.05 27.60 -19.58
C SER A 158 -9.75 28.37 -19.79
N PRO A 159 -8.87 28.48 -18.76
CA PRO A 159 -7.54 29.07 -18.93
C PRO A 159 -6.67 28.38 -19.97
N SER A 160 -6.94 27.11 -20.28
CA SER A 160 -6.24 26.37 -21.36
C SER A 160 -6.62 26.83 -22.78
N GLY A 161 -7.53 27.81 -22.91
CA GLY A 161 -8.03 28.28 -24.22
C GLY A 161 -9.10 27.36 -24.84
N THR A 162 -9.34 26.19 -24.31
CA THR A 162 -10.34 25.24 -24.83
C THR A 162 -11.33 24.84 -23.73
N GLY A 163 -12.65 24.97 -24.06
CA GLY A 163 -13.73 24.53 -23.18
C GLY A 163 -14.18 25.53 -22.12
N VAL A 164 -14.99 25.05 -21.21
CA VAL A 164 -15.66 25.81 -20.15
C VAL A 164 -15.29 25.27 -18.78
N MET A 165 -14.83 26.14 -17.92
CA MET A 165 -14.68 25.88 -16.50
C MET A 165 -16.05 26.12 -15.82
N THR A 166 -16.53 25.11 -15.11
CA THR A 166 -17.79 25.17 -14.34
C THR A 166 -17.46 25.18 -12.86
N VAL A 167 -17.95 26.21 -12.17
CA VAL A 167 -17.81 26.38 -10.73
C VAL A 167 -19.21 26.34 -10.11
N ASN A 168 -19.40 25.59 -9.06
CA ASN A 168 -20.63 25.61 -8.26
C ASN A 168 -20.47 26.67 -7.17
N ASP A 169 -21.34 27.68 -7.18
CA ASP A 169 -21.47 28.72 -6.15
C ASP A 169 -22.61 28.29 -5.23
N VAL A 170 -22.29 27.91 -3.99
CA VAL A 170 -23.21 27.21 -3.09
C VAL A 170 -23.07 27.73 -1.65
N GLY A 171 -24.18 27.76 -0.91
CA GLY A 171 -24.16 28.02 0.53
C GLY A 171 -23.23 27.02 1.25
N LEU A 172 -22.47 27.50 2.23
CA LEU A 172 -21.45 26.69 2.88
C LEU A 172 -22.03 25.43 3.54
N ASP A 173 -23.19 25.53 4.22
CA ASP A 173 -23.83 24.35 4.81
C ASP A 173 -24.38 23.38 3.75
N ASP A 174 -24.89 23.89 2.63
CA ASP A 174 -25.31 23.07 1.49
C ASP A 174 -24.12 22.35 0.82
N TYR A 175 -22.94 22.97 0.80
CA TYR A 175 -21.71 22.34 0.41
C TYR A 175 -21.32 21.19 1.37
N VAL A 176 -21.36 21.46 2.69
CA VAL A 176 -20.99 20.47 3.72
C VAL A 176 -21.94 19.25 3.69
N ARG A 177 -23.24 19.43 3.39
CA ARG A 177 -24.17 18.30 3.15
C ARG A 177 -23.69 17.36 2.06
N GLY A 178 -23.13 17.91 0.98
CA GLY A 178 -22.57 17.13 -0.11
C GLY A 178 -21.19 16.50 0.17
N VAL A 179 -20.56 16.84 1.31
CA VAL A 179 -19.22 16.37 1.73
C VAL A 179 -19.29 15.33 2.83
N VAL A 180 -20.07 15.55 3.91
CA VAL A 180 -19.99 14.75 5.15
C VAL A 180 -20.06 13.25 4.87
N THR A 181 -21.10 12.82 4.14
CA THR A 181 -21.29 11.38 3.88
C THR A 181 -20.66 10.91 2.57
N ALA A 182 -20.00 11.80 1.83
CA ALA A 182 -19.03 11.43 0.80
C ALA A 182 -17.65 11.08 1.40
N GLU A 183 -17.34 11.59 2.61
CA GLU A 183 -16.10 11.35 3.35
C GLU A 183 -16.24 10.28 4.44
N MET A 184 -17.37 10.22 5.15
CA MET A 184 -17.66 9.23 6.19
C MET A 184 -18.92 8.42 5.86
N PRO A 185 -18.98 7.11 6.13
CA PRO A 185 -20.20 6.33 5.99
C PRO A 185 -21.36 6.92 6.81
N SER A 186 -22.54 7.04 6.18
CA SER A 186 -23.75 7.60 6.81
C SER A 186 -24.29 6.81 8.00
N SER A 187 -23.84 5.55 8.17
CA SER A 187 -24.16 4.66 9.29
C SER A 187 -23.28 4.86 10.50
N TRP A 188 -22.27 5.72 10.44
CA TRP A 188 -21.37 5.96 11.55
C TRP A 188 -22.04 6.80 12.66
N PRO A 189 -21.48 6.78 13.90
CA PRO A 189 -22.08 7.50 15.02
C PRO A 189 -22.30 8.97 14.75
N ALA A 190 -23.45 9.52 15.20
CA ALA A 190 -23.84 10.90 14.96
C ALA A 190 -22.77 11.91 15.39
N GLN A 191 -22.13 11.71 16.55
CA GLN A 191 -21.08 12.61 17.05
C GLN A 191 -19.82 12.62 16.15
N ALA A 192 -19.56 11.55 15.43
CA ALA A 192 -18.47 11.52 14.43
C ALA A 192 -18.86 12.30 13.17
N LEU A 193 -20.12 12.18 12.73
CA LEU A 193 -20.66 12.97 11.60
C LEU A 193 -20.73 14.46 11.94
N ASP A 194 -21.09 14.81 13.19
CA ASP A 194 -21.09 16.18 13.68
C ASP A 194 -19.67 16.77 13.68
N ALA A 195 -18.68 16.03 14.18
CA ALA A 195 -17.27 16.42 14.13
C ALA A 195 -16.78 16.62 12.69
N GLN A 196 -17.13 15.69 11.78
CA GLN A 196 -16.80 15.80 10.36
C GLN A 196 -17.45 17.04 9.72
N ALA A 197 -18.70 17.36 10.05
CA ALA A 197 -19.40 18.52 9.51
C ALA A 197 -18.68 19.83 9.90
N VAL A 198 -18.30 19.97 11.17
CA VAL A 198 -17.53 21.14 11.65
C VAL A 198 -16.15 21.20 11.02
N ALA A 199 -15.42 20.08 10.96
CA ALA A 199 -14.09 20.01 10.35
C ALA A 199 -14.16 20.37 8.85
N ALA A 200 -15.11 19.78 8.11
CA ALA A 200 -15.27 20.03 6.68
C ALA A 200 -15.64 21.50 6.38
N ARG A 201 -16.53 22.08 7.19
CA ARG A 201 -16.91 23.50 7.09
C ARG A 201 -15.72 24.41 7.30
N THR A 202 -14.94 24.15 8.34
CA THR A 202 -13.75 24.95 8.68
C THR A 202 -12.67 24.81 7.61
N TYR A 203 -12.43 23.61 7.13
CA TYR A 203 -11.49 23.36 6.04
C TYR A 203 -11.86 24.14 4.77
N ALA A 204 -13.13 24.13 4.38
CA ALA A 204 -13.59 24.80 3.16
C ALA A 204 -13.30 26.31 3.16
N ILE A 205 -13.33 26.96 4.32
CA ILE A 205 -13.10 28.42 4.42
C ILE A 205 -11.64 28.78 4.68
N THR A 206 -10.82 27.84 5.12
CA THR A 206 -9.41 28.07 5.50
C THR A 206 -8.41 27.52 4.49
N SER A 207 -8.83 26.56 3.64
CA SER A 207 -7.97 25.89 2.66
C SER A 207 -8.30 26.31 1.23
N ARG A 208 -8.40 27.61 0.98
CA ARG A 208 -8.74 28.14 -0.34
C ARG A 208 -7.62 27.92 -1.35
N ALA A 209 -8.00 27.60 -2.59
CA ALA A 209 -7.09 27.50 -3.73
C ALA A 209 -6.62 28.90 -4.12
N ILE A 210 -5.46 29.31 -3.65
CA ILE A 210 -4.89 30.65 -3.86
C ILE A 210 -4.62 30.90 -5.35
N GLY A 211 -4.95 32.11 -5.83
CA GLY A 211 -4.72 32.52 -7.21
C GLY A 211 -5.67 31.90 -8.24
N THR A 212 -6.77 31.29 -7.80
CA THR A 212 -7.79 30.70 -8.65
C THR A 212 -9.11 31.47 -8.60
N ASN A 213 -10.05 31.13 -9.48
CA ASN A 213 -11.40 31.68 -9.53
C ASN A 213 -12.41 30.80 -8.76
N PHE A 214 -11.97 30.00 -7.82
CA PHE A 214 -12.76 29.12 -6.97
C PHE A 214 -12.02 28.87 -5.66
N ASP A 215 -12.74 28.38 -4.65
CA ASP A 215 -12.18 28.14 -3.32
C ASP A 215 -11.63 26.72 -3.17
N VAL A 216 -12.38 25.69 -3.61
CA VAL A 216 -12.06 24.28 -3.39
C VAL A 216 -12.30 23.43 -4.65
N TYR A 217 -11.68 22.24 -4.68
CA TYR A 217 -11.93 21.21 -5.67
C TYR A 217 -13.04 20.26 -5.20
N ASP A 218 -13.71 19.57 -6.13
CA ASP A 218 -14.73 18.57 -5.87
C ASP A 218 -14.17 17.16 -5.57
N THR A 219 -12.85 17.04 -5.45
CA THR A 219 -12.11 15.78 -5.29
C THR A 219 -11.24 15.81 -4.04
N THR A 220 -10.57 14.71 -3.74
CA THR A 220 -9.59 14.56 -2.64
C THR A 220 -8.41 15.55 -2.69
N ARG A 221 -8.32 16.40 -3.72
CA ARG A 221 -7.41 17.57 -3.71
C ARG A 221 -7.81 18.60 -2.65
N SER A 222 -9.09 18.67 -2.33
CA SER A 222 -9.68 19.41 -1.21
C SER A 222 -10.50 18.45 -0.36
N GLN A 223 -11.76 18.18 -0.71
CA GLN A 223 -12.68 17.26 -0.05
C GLN A 223 -13.56 16.60 -1.12
N MET A 224 -13.99 15.35 -0.89
CA MET A 224 -14.96 14.70 -1.77
C MET A 224 -16.29 15.42 -1.69
N TYR A 225 -16.67 16.08 -2.80
CA TYR A 225 -17.94 16.79 -2.92
C TYR A 225 -18.77 16.18 -4.03
N LEU A 226 -19.88 15.54 -3.67
CA LEU A 226 -20.77 14.84 -4.61
C LEU A 226 -22.06 15.61 -4.92
N GLY A 227 -22.21 16.83 -4.41
CA GLY A 227 -23.45 17.59 -4.51
C GLY A 227 -24.61 16.85 -3.82
N VAL A 228 -25.80 16.90 -4.39
CA VAL A 228 -27.01 16.25 -3.85
C VAL A 228 -26.86 14.73 -3.70
N LYS A 229 -26.04 14.10 -4.54
CA LYS A 229 -25.75 12.65 -4.43
C LYS A 229 -25.03 12.29 -3.13
N GLY A 230 -24.27 13.22 -2.56
CA GLY A 230 -23.57 13.04 -1.29
C GLY A 230 -24.46 13.28 -0.05
N GLU A 231 -25.70 13.70 -0.22
CA GLU A 231 -26.60 14.01 0.89
C GLU A 231 -27.30 12.75 1.41
N THR A 232 -27.35 12.61 2.73
CA THR A 232 -28.12 11.59 3.44
C THR A 232 -28.85 12.21 4.63
N THR A 233 -29.83 11.52 5.18
CA THR A 233 -30.58 12.01 6.35
C THR A 233 -29.64 12.27 7.53
N SER A 234 -28.74 11.32 7.86
CA SER A 234 -27.81 11.49 8.99
C SER A 234 -26.79 12.60 8.77
N GLY A 235 -26.23 12.71 7.55
CA GLY A 235 -25.33 13.80 7.17
C GLY A 235 -26.02 15.16 7.25
N ASN A 236 -27.24 15.28 6.72
CA ASN A 236 -28.01 16.52 6.78
C ASN A 236 -28.39 16.92 8.22
N THR A 237 -28.67 15.93 9.07
CA THR A 237 -28.90 16.16 10.51
C THR A 237 -27.65 16.68 11.19
N ALA A 238 -26.48 16.09 10.94
CA ALA A 238 -25.20 16.53 11.49
C ALA A 238 -24.86 17.97 11.06
N VAL A 239 -25.07 18.32 9.78
CA VAL A 239 -24.84 19.69 9.28
C VAL A 239 -25.79 20.69 9.95
N ALA A 240 -27.07 20.33 10.12
CA ALA A 240 -28.06 21.20 10.77
C ALA A 240 -27.75 21.40 12.26
N ALA A 241 -27.38 20.33 12.98
CA ALA A 241 -27.01 20.41 14.40
C ALA A 241 -25.75 21.24 14.67
N THR A 242 -24.87 21.38 13.69
CA THR A 242 -23.61 22.10 13.77
C THR A 242 -23.55 23.33 12.87
N SER A 243 -24.71 23.86 12.42
CA SER A 243 -24.76 24.96 11.46
C SER A 243 -23.94 26.17 11.92
N GLY A 244 -23.13 26.72 11.03
CA GLY A 244 -22.24 27.83 11.29
C GLY A 244 -21.06 27.58 12.22
N GLN A 245 -20.96 26.42 12.87
CA GLN A 245 -19.84 26.13 13.79
C GLN A 245 -18.55 25.84 13.03
N VAL A 246 -17.44 26.39 13.52
CA VAL A 246 -16.09 26.24 12.99
C VAL A 246 -15.07 26.05 14.11
N VAL A 247 -13.93 25.45 13.79
CA VAL A 247 -12.79 25.31 14.71
C VAL A 247 -11.94 26.57 14.64
N GLU A 248 -11.67 27.17 15.79
CA GLU A 248 -10.88 28.41 15.93
C GLU A 248 -9.67 28.21 16.85
N TYR A 249 -8.57 28.86 16.51
CA TYR A 249 -7.41 29.02 17.36
C TYR A 249 -7.12 30.53 17.51
N ALA A 250 -6.99 31.00 18.75
CA ALA A 250 -6.82 32.40 19.05
C ALA A 250 -7.89 33.30 18.41
N GLY A 251 -9.16 32.83 18.38
CA GLY A 251 -10.32 33.61 17.88
C GLY A 251 -10.45 33.69 16.36
N ALA A 252 -9.69 32.91 15.61
CA ALA A 252 -9.79 32.84 14.14
C ALA A 252 -9.93 31.40 13.65
N PRO A 253 -10.74 31.14 12.59
CA PRO A 253 -10.83 29.83 11.98
C PRO A 253 -9.48 29.36 11.47
N VAL A 254 -9.15 28.07 11.75
CA VAL A 254 -7.87 27.46 11.38
C VAL A 254 -8.09 26.23 10.52
N VAL A 255 -7.07 25.87 9.74
CA VAL A 255 -7.14 24.72 8.86
C VAL A 255 -7.34 23.42 9.66
N THR A 256 -8.34 22.65 9.25
CA THR A 256 -8.75 21.38 9.89
C THR A 256 -8.59 20.22 8.92
N TYR A 257 -7.36 19.73 8.76
CA TYR A 257 -7.12 18.53 7.97
C TYR A 257 -7.78 17.31 8.65
N PHE A 258 -8.27 16.40 7.83
CA PHE A 258 -8.79 15.09 8.28
C PHE A 258 -8.41 14.00 7.28
N PHE A 259 -8.47 12.76 7.71
CA PHE A 259 -8.05 11.60 6.92
C PHE A 259 -8.68 10.32 7.48
N SER A 260 -8.62 9.21 6.75
CA SER A 260 -9.38 8.00 7.04
C SER A 260 -8.98 7.36 8.39
N SER A 261 -7.71 6.94 8.58
CA SER A 261 -7.27 6.17 9.76
C SER A 261 -5.86 6.56 10.19
N SER A 262 -5.70 6.81 11.49
CA SER A 262 -4.40 7.17 12.07
C SER A 262 -3.45 5.97 12.20
N GLY A 263 -4.00 4.75 12.38
CA GLY A 263 -3.25 3.59 12.81
C GLY A 263 -2.88 3.61 14.29
N GLY A 264 -3.52 4.50 15.09
CA GLY A 264 -3.30 4.66 16.54
C GLY A 264 -2.47 5.89 16.91
N GLN A 265 -1.99 6.68 15.92
CA GLN A 265 -1.28 7.95 16.19
C GLN A 265 -1.33 8.88 14.98
N THR A 266 -1.67 10.14 15.20
CA THR A 266 -1.62 11.19 14.19
C THR A 266 -0.21 11.77 14.05
N GLU A 267 0.03 12.58 13.01
CA GLU A 267 1.32 13.18 12.70
C GLU A 267 1.23 14.72 12.73
N SER A 268 2.35 15.37 12.99
CA SER A 268 2.44 16.82 12.97
C SER A 268 2.52 17.37 11.54
N VAL A 269 1.87 18.51 11.31
CA VAL A 269 1.70 19.11 9.97
C VAL A 269 3.02 19.36 9.23
N GLN A 270 4.05 19.84 9.93
CA GLN A 270 5.37 20.12 9.36
C GLN A 270 6.06 18.86 8.81
N ASN A 271 5.81 17.72 9.43
CA ASN A 271 6.41 16.45 9.05
C ASN A 271 5.81 15.87 7.74
N VAL A 272 4.57 16.23 7.44
CA VAL A 272 3.86 15.65 6.28
C VAL A 272 3.83 16.61 5.10
N PHE A 273 3.51 17.88 5.36
CA PHE A 273 3.30 18.87 4.29
C PHE A 273 4.47 19.86 4.14
N GLY A 274 5.48 19.80 5.03
CA GLY A 274 6.60 20.77 5.02
C GLY A 274 6.16 22.20 5.33
N LEU A 275 4.98 22.37 5.93
CA LEU A 275 4.46 23.66 6.37
C LEU A 275 5.11 24.09 7.69
N ALA A 276 4.95 25.35 8.05
CA ALA A 276 5.32 25.83 9.39
C ALA A 276 4.57 25.03 10.47
N PRO A 277 5.19 24.76 11.63
CA PRO A 277 4.50 24.13 12.75
C PRO A 277 3.24 24.90 13.15
N ALA A 278 2.15 24.17 13.37
CA ALA A 278 0.88 24.73 13.82
C ALA A 278 0.49 24.07 15.15
N ALA A 279 0.25 24.87 16.18
CA ALA A 279 -0.03 24.40 17.53
C ALA A 279 -1.25 23.47 17.60
N TRP A 280 -2.23 23.66 16.72
CA TRP A 280 -3.43 22.83 16.63
C TRP A 280 -3.30 21.58 15.76
N LEU A 281 -2.17 21.37 15.04
CA LEU A 281 -1.93 20.25 14.14
C LEU A 281 -0.66 19.48 14.56
N VAL A 282 -0.58 19.13 15.83
CA VAL A 282 0.49 18.31 16.41
C VAL A 282 0.08 16.83 16.44
N GLY A 283 1.06 15.95 16.24
CA GLY A 283 0.84 14.51 16.32
C GLY A 283 0.48 14.07 17.73
N ARG A 284 -0.47 13.15 17.87
CA ARG A 284 -0.98 12.66 19.16
C ARG A 284 -1.47 11.22 19.08
N VAL A 285 -1.52 10.56 20.24
CA VAL A 285 -2.08 9.21 20.37
C VAL A 285 -3.57 9.24 20.02
N ASP A 286 -4.01 8.22 19.29
CA ASP A 286 -5.40 8.01 18.86
C ASP A 286 -5.85 6.61 19.30
N PRO A 287 -6.35 6.47 20.53
CA PRO A 287 -6.54 5.17 21.18
C PRO A 287 -7.69 4.35 20.61
N TYR A 288 -8.59 4.96 19.82
CA TYR A 288 -9.82 4.32 19.35
C TYR A 288 -9.86 4.15 17.82
N ASP A 289 -8.71 4.25 17.14
CA ASP A 289 -8.64 4.12 15.69
C ASP A 289 -8.96 2.70 15.18
N ASP A 290 -8.94 1.70 16.04
CA ASP A 290 -9.30 0.31 15.73
C ASP A 290 -10.83 0.05 15.72
N ALA A 291 -11.64 1.06 16.03
CA ALA A 291 -13.11 0.96 16.05
C ALA A 291 -13.68 0.50 14.70
N LEU A 292 -14.88 -0.07 14.73
CA LEU A 292 -15.65 -0.50 13.56
C LEU A 292 -14.90 -1.52 12.66
N ASN A 293 -14.05 -2.38 13.26
CA ASN A 293 -13.21 -3.34 12.54
C ASN A 293 -12.39 -2.64 11.43
N ASN A 294 -11.78 -1.51 11.75
CA ASN A 294 -11.01 -0.68 10.84
C ASN A 294 -9.96 -1.49 10.05
N PRO A 295 -10.14 -1.72 8.75
CA PRO A 295 -9.22 -2.54 7.95
C PRO A 295 -7.86 -1.86 7.75
N TYR A 296 -7.78 -0.56 8.02
CA TYR A 296 -6.56 0.23 7.89
C TYR A 296 -5.80 0.38 9.21
N HIS A 297 -6.37 -0.05 10.35
CA HIS A 297 -5.67 0.04 11.63
C HIS A 297 -4.34 -0.69 11.57
N ARG A 298 -4.33 -1.90 10.98
CA ARG A 298 -3.11 -2.66 10.65
C ARG A 298 -3.31 -3.34 9.29
N TRP A 299 -2.31 -3.27 8.43
CA TRP A 299 -2.37 -3.88 7.11
C TRP A 299 -1.02 -4.52 6.72
N LYS A 300 -1.09 -5.49 5.82
CA LYS A 300 0.06 -6.20 5.24
C LYS A 300 -0.07 -6.21 3.73
N LEU A 301 1.05 -6.00 3.05
CA LEU A 301 1.16 -6.12 1.59
C LEU A 301 2.43 -6.90 1.26
N ASN A 302 2.40 -7.63 0.16
CA ASN A 302 3.56 -8.33 -0.37
C ASN A 302 3.65 -8.14 -1.88
N PHE A 303 4.88 -8.09 -2.36
CA PHE A 303 5.19 -8.00 -3.77
C PHE A 303 6.32 -8.99 -4.08
N SER A 304 6.33 -9.59 -5.27
CA SER A 304 7.58 -10.14 -5.78
C SER A 304 8.60 -9.00 -5.89
N LEU A 305 9.88 -9.30 -5.68
CA LEU A 305 10.92 -8.24 -5.72
C LEU A 305 10.94 -7.52 -7.07
N GLN A 306 10.66 -8.24 -8.16
CA GLN A 306 10.52 -7.67 -9.51
C GLN A 306 9.33 -6.71 -9.62
N ALA A 307 8.17 -7.06 -9.06
CA ALA A 307 7.00 -6.18 -9.06
C ALA A 307 7.23 -4.91 -8.24
N ALA A 308 7.88 -5.04 -7.07
CA ALA A 308 8.28 -3.90 -6.25
C ALA A 308 9.27 -2.99 -6.99
N GLN A 309 10.28 -3.54 -7.64
CA GLN A 309 11.23 -2.79 -8.46
C GLN A 309 10.54 -2.03 -9.60
N LYS A 310 9.62 -2.68 -10.31
CA LYS A 310 8.85 -2.03 -11.39
C LYS A 310 8.04 -0.84 -10.87
N ARG A 311 7.41 -0.96 -9.69
CA ARG A 311 6.65 0.13 -9.05
C ARG A 311 7.54 1.28 -8.59
N LEU A 312 8.68 0.97 -7.98
CA LEU A 312 9.66 1.97 -7.52
C LEU A 312 10.34 2.70 -8.69
N GLY A 313 10.47 2.06 -9.85
CA GLY A 313 10.97 2.67 -11.07
C GLY A 313 12.33 3.35 -10.90
N LYS A 314 12.41 4.65 -11.15
CA LYS A 314 13.63 5.46 -11.05
C LYS A 314 14.23 5.58 -9.64
N LEU A 315 13.50 5.13 -8.62
CA LEU A 315 14.00 5.13 -7.24
C LEU A 315 14.93 3.94 -6.94
N VAL A 316 15.20 3.05 -7.92
CA VAL A 316 16.08 1.88 -7.76
C VAL A 316 17.26 2.00 -8.71
N GLU A 317 18.48 1.90 -8.18
CA GLU A 317 19.73 1.83 -8.95
C GLU A 317 20.21 0.37 -9.07
N GLY A 318 20.06 -0.19 -10.27
CA GLY A 318 20.32 -1.61 -10.53
C GLY A 318 19.11 -2.49 -10.15
N SER A 319 19.35 -3.63 -9.51
CA SER A 319 18.30 -4.53 -8.99
C SER A 319 17.96 -4.17 -7.54
N LEU A 320 16.67 -4.21 -7.18
CA LEU A 320 16.21 -3.90 -5.83
C LEU A 320 16.77 -4.91 -4.81
N VAL A 321 17.42 -4.41 -3.78
CA VAL A 321 17.85 -5.17 -2.60
C VAL A 321 16.83 -5.02 -1.47
N GLY A 322 16.33 -3.81 -1.23
CA GLY A 322 15.32 -3.53 -0.22
C GLY A 322 15.19 -2.05 0.11
N ILE A 323 14.43 -1.77 1.18
CA ILE A 323 14.15 -0.40 1.63
C ILE A 323 14.54 -0.29 3.11
N LYS A 324 15.37 0.69 3.45
CA LYS A 324 15.78 0.99 4.83
C LYS A 324 15.16 2.31 5.28
N VAL A 325 14.36 2.27 6.35
CA VAL A 325 13.83 3.47 7.00
C VAL A 325 14.94 4.15 7.77
N LEU A 326 15.13 5.46 7.57
CA LEU A 326 16.17 6.26 8.19
C LEU A 326 15.63 7.19 9.27
N GLN A 327 14.42 7.71 9.07
CA GLN A 327 13.79 8.67 9.98
C GLN A 327 12.28 8.51 9.97
N ARG A 328 11.69 8.54 11.17
CA ARG A 328 10.25 8.58 11.39
C ARG A 328 9.85 9.92 12.00
N GLY A 329 8.57 10.26 11.87
CA GLY A 329 7.98 11.45 12.51
C GLY A 329 7.66 11.24 13.98
N VAL A 330 6.72 12.03 14.49
CA VAL A 330 6.18 11.86 15.85
C VAL A 330 5.39 10.54 15.95
N SER A 331 4.66 10.23 14.88
CA SER A 331 4.11 8.89 14.65
C SER A 331 5.17 8.02 13.96
N PRO A 332 4.98 6.68 13.89
CA PRO A 332 5.88 5.80 13.15
C PRO A 332 5.85 6.00 11.61
N ARG A 333 5.30 7.10 11.11
CA ARG A 333 5.30 7.44 9.67
C ARG A 333 6.69 7.77 9.18
N ILE A 334 7.02 7.32 7.98
CA ILE A 334 8.34 7.52 7.38
C ILE A 334 8.48 8.96 6.90
N MET A 335 9.52 9.65 7.42
CA MET A 335 9.98 10.95 6.93
C MET A 335 11.04 10.75 5.86
N LYS A 336 12.01 9.87 6.14
CA LYS A 336 13.15 9.59 5.25
C LYS A 336 13.44 8.10 5.21
N ALA A 337 13.67 7.58 4.02
CA ALA A 337 14.11 6.22 3.78
C ALA A 337 15.16 6.18 2.68
N ARG A 338 15.75 5.01 2.50
CA ARG A 338 16.72 4.73 1.43
C ARG A 338 16.26 3.48 0.70
N VAL A 339 16.05 3.60 -0.60
CA VAL A 339 15.87 2.44 -1.49
C VAL A 339 17.26 1.97 -1.89
N VAL A 340 17.57 0.71 -1.58
CA VAL A 340 18.87 0.11 -1.82
C VAL A 340 18.78 -0.80 -3.04
N GLY A 341 19.63 -0.56 -4.00
CA GLY A 341 19.80 -1.38 -5.19
C GLY A 341 21.23 -1.93 -5.29
N THR A 342 21.47 -2.82 -6.24
CA THR A 342 22.77 -3.48 -6.43
C THR A 342 23.86 -2.52 -6.96
N LYS A 343 23.47 -1.38 -7.54
CA LYS A 343 24.40 -0.38 -8.10
C LYS A 343 24.49 0.90 -7.29
N GLY A 344 23.68 1.04 -6.24
CA GLY A 344 23.68 2.24 -5.41
C GLY A 344 22.43 2.34 -4.54
N SER A 345 22.16 3.54 -4.02
CA SER A 345 20.99 3.78 -3.21
C SER A 345 20.43 5.19 -3.36
N VAL A 346 19.11 5.32 -3.40
CA VAL A 346 18.39 6.58 -3.55
C VAL A 346 17.71 6.96 -2.24
N SER A 347 17.92 8.20 -1.78
CA SER A 347 17.21 8.76 -0.63
C SER A 347 15.82 9.21 -1.06
N VAL A 348 14.78 8.80 -0.32
CA VAL A 348 13.38 9.05 -0.65
C VAL A 348 12.59 9.47 0.57
N THR A 349 11.45 10.15 0.35
CA THR A 349 10.47 10.44 1.39
C THR A 349 9.45 9.30 1.56
N GLY A 350 8.75 9.28 2.71
CA GLY A 350 7.64 8.35 2.90
C GLY A 350 6.52 8.54 1.87
N VAL A 351 6.27 9.80 1.44
CA VAL A 351 5.27 10.12 0.42
C VAL A 351 5.63 9.50 -0.92
N GLN A 352 6.88 9.64 -1.38
CA GLN A 352 7.35 9.01 -2.63
C GLN A 352 7.21 7.48 -2.58
N LEU A 353 7.49 6.86 -1.44
CA LEU A 353 7.29 5.41 -1.28
C LEU A 353 5.82 5.03 -1.30
N ARG A 354 4.96 5.79 -0.60
CA ARG A 354 3.51 5.58 -0.59
C ARG A 354 2.93 5.64 -2.00
N GLU A 355 3.30 6.63 -2.78
CA GLU A 355 2.84 6.82 -4.16
C GLU A 355 3.35 5.69 -5.08
N ALA A 356 4.65 5.39 -5.04
CA ALA A 356 5.25 4.37 -5.88
C ALA A 356 4.69 2.97 -5.60
N LEU A 357 4.54 2.60 -4.33
CA LEU A 357 4.06 1.28 -3.92
C LEU A 357 2.53 1.22 -3.81
N ALA A 358 1.82 2.35 -3.92
CA ALA A 358 0.37 2.48 -3.74
C ALA A 358 -0.10 1.96 -2.38
N THR A 359 0.61 2.35 -1.30
CA THR A 359 0.27 1.93 0.06
C THR A 359 -0.76 2.86 0.71
N PRO A 360 -1.56 2.40 1.70
CA PRO A 360 -2.58 3.22 2.34
C PRO A 360 -2.01 4.46 3.04
N SER A 361 -0.84 4.34 3.68
CA SER A 361 -0.20 5.41 4.43
C SER A 361 1.33 5.38 4.29
N THR A 362 1.99 6.37 4.90
CA THR A 362 3.45 6.40 5.07
C THR A 362 3.94 5.68 6.35
N TRP A 363 3.04 5.15 7.16
CA TRP A 363 3.37 4.30 8.31
C TRP A 363 3.55 2.87 7.84
N MET A 364 4.78 2.50 7.56
CA MET A 364 5.11 1.16 7.06
C MET A 364 6.53 0.75 7.44
N SER A 365 6.75 -0.56 7.46
CA SER A 365 8.04 -1.22 7.60
C SER A 365 8.23 -2.21 6.46
N PHE A 366 9.48 -2.52 6.15
CA PHE A 366 9.83 -3.32 4.99
C PHE A 366 10.73 -4.47 5.41
N THR A 367 10.47 -5.66 4.86
CA THR A 367 11.34 -6.82 4.96
C THR A 367 11.48 -7.44 3.57
N THR A 368 12.71 -7.61 3.09
CA THR A 368 12.99 -8.37 1.87
C THR A 368 13.53 -9.73 2.27
N VAL A 369 13.00 -10.79 1.66
CA VAL A 369 13.49 -12.17 1.81
C VAL A 369 13.73 -12.74 0.43
N SER A 370 14.95 -13.22 0.18
CA SER A 370 15.27 -14.01 -1.00
C SER A 370 15.81 -15.37 -0.58
N SER A 371 15.43 -16.43 -1.31
CA SER A 371 15.82 -17.79 -1.03
C SER A 371 16.10 -18.55 -2.32
N HIS A 372 17.08 -19.44 -2.28
CA HIS A 372 17.47 -20.31 -3.39
C HIS A 372 17.73 -21.71 -2.85
N GLY A 373 17.21 -22.71 -3.52
CA GLY A 373 17.61 -24.10 -3.32
C GLY A 373 18.98 -24.35 -3.96
N VAL A 374 19.85 -25.05 -3.26
CA VAL A 374 21.16 -25.45 -3.77
C VAL A 374 21.34 -26.94 -3.53
N HIS A 375 21.79 -27.69 -4.55
CA HIS A 375 22.31 -29.02 -4.38
C HIS A 375 23.74 -29.10 -4.94
N THR A 376 24.62 -29.76 -4.22
CA THR A 376 26.00 -29.99 -4.66
C THR A 376 26.29 -31.49 -4.58
N SER A 377 26.66 -32.11 -5.71
CA SER A 377 27.23 -33.45 -5.71
C SER A 377 28.76 -33.33 -5.59
N THR A 378 29.33 -33.92 -4.55
CA THR A 378 30.77 -34.02 -4.44
C THR A 378 31.27 -35.18 -5.32
N THR A 379 31.86 -34.86 -6.45
CA THR A 379 32.67 -35.88 -7.19
C THR A 379 33.83 -36.30 -6.28
N PRO A 380 34.07 -37.61 -6.07
CA PRO A 380 35.23 -38.05 -5.28
C PRO A 380 36.51 -37.53 -5.92
N GLY A 381 37.25 -36.72 -5.19
CA GLY A 381 38.54 -36.19 -5.67
C GLY A 381 39.49 -37.33 -6.09
N ALA A 382 40.24 -37.07 -7.14
CA ALA A 382 41.26 -37.95 -7.68
C ALA A 382 42.18 -38.49 -6.59
N THR A 383 42.34 -39.77 -6.59
CA THR A 383 43.22 -40.53 -5.68
C THR A 383 44.65 -40.03 -5.81
N THR A 384 45.21 -39.47 -4.77
CA THR A 384 46.66 -39.25 -4.66
C THR A 384 47.28 -40.63 -4.56
N THR A 385 48.05 -41.01 -5.57
CA THR A 385 48.87 -42.25 -5.57
C THR A 385 49.98 -42.11 -4.52
N LEU A 386 49.92 -42.93 -3.46
CA LEU A 386 51.08 -43.14 -2.60
C LEU A 386 52.13 -43.91 -3.36
N PRO A 387 53.42 -43.62 -3.20
CA PRO A 387 54.48 -44.33 -3.86
C PRO A 387 54.63 -45.78 -3.32
N THR A 388 54.70 -46.73 -4.21
CA THR A 388 54.94 -48.11 -3.93
C THR A 388 56.42 -48.30 -3.48
N THR A 389 56.66 -48.68 -2.23
CA THR A 389 57.94 -49.24 -1.83
C THR A 389 58.03 -50.68 -2.17
N THR A 390 58.94 -51.05 -3.08
CA THR A 390 59.35 -52.41 -3.39
C THR A 390 60.15 -52.99 -2.21
N GLY A 391 59.62 -54.01 -1.59
CA GLY A 391 60.34 -54.84 -0.65
C GLY A 391 60.34 -56.28 -1.17
N THR A 392 61.51 -56.73 -1.63
CA THR A 392 61.84 -58.11 -1.99
C THR A 392 62.02 -58.95 -0.71
N GLY A 393 61.41 -60.13 -0.67
CA GLY A 393 61.60 -61.12 0.39
C GLY A 393 61.07 -62.49 -0.03
N THR A 394 62.01 -63.40 -0.24
CA THR A 394 61.97 -64.72 -0.74
C THR A 394 61.36 -65.79 0.19
N THR A 395 60.74 -66.84 -0.46
CA THR A 395 60.71 -68.31 -0.16
C THR A 395 60.00 -68.74 1.16
N THR A 396 59.14 -69.74 1.15
CA THR A 396 59.17 -71.16 0.89
C THR A 396 57.83 -71.82 1.12
N ASP A 397 57.48 -72.76 0.28
CA ASP A 397 56.43 -73.76 0.43
C ASP A 397 56.89 -74.83 1.47
N PRO A 398 56.02 -75.66 2.13
CA PRO A 398 55.04 -76.53 1.46
C PRO A 398 53.78 -76.95 2.27
N THR A 399 52.89 -77.54 1.52
CA THR A 399 51.98 -78.71 1.79
C THR A 399 50.72 -78.50 2.68
N GLY A 400 49.64 -78.86 2.06
CA GLY A 400 48.68 -79.84 2.54
C GLY A 400 47.30 -79.34 2.98
N GLY A 401 46.24 -79.76 2.32
CA GLY A 401 44.97 -79.99 2.93
C GLY A 401 43.77 -79.26 2.32
N GLY A 402 42.98 -79.93 1.55
CA GLY A 402 41.78 -79.49 0.92
C GLY A 402 40.64 -79.10 1.88
N GLY A 403 39.84 -78.22 1.45
CA GLY A 403 38.55 -77.88 2.06
C GLY A 403 37.75 -76.90 1.22
N LEU A 404 36.65 -77.35 0.64
CA LEU A 404 35.74 -76.62 -0.23
C LEU A 404 34.97 -75.40 0.47
N GLY A 405 35.50 -74.95 1.62
CA GLY A 405 34.88 -73.81 2.36
C GLY A 405 35.41 -72.45 2.00
N GLY A 406 36.57 -72.33 1.32
CA GLY A 406 37.24 -71.07 1.08
C GLY A 406 36.70 -70.22 -0.09
N SER A 407 35.78 -70.74 -0.88
CA SER A 407 35.34 -70.11 -2.12
C SER A 407 34.23 -69.07 -1.90
N LEU A 408 33.33 -69.34 -0.96
CA LEU A 408 32.22 -68.39 -0.67
C LEU A 408 32.64 -67.20 0.19
N GLU A 409 33.56 -67.43 1.11
CA GLU A 409 34.10 -66.33 1.97
C GLU A 409 34.99 -65.37 1.17
N ARG A 410 35.75 -65.87 0.17
CA ARG A 410 36.51 -64.96 -0.72
C ARG A 410 35.63 -64.20 -1.68
N VAL A 411 34.47 -64.72 -2.09
CA VAL A 411 33.47 -63.99 -2.91
C VAL A 411 32.75 -63.00 -2.06
N ALA A 412 32.38 -63.32 -0.82
CA ALA A 412 31.76 -62.37 0.11
C ALA A 412 32.67 -61.15 0.46
N LEU A 413 33.97 -61.44 0.73
CA LEU A 413 34.96 -60.38 0.97
C LEU A 413 35.30 -59.57 -0.29
N ALA A 414 35.20 -60.15 -1.48
CA ALA A 414 35.36 -59.43 -2.73
C ALA A 414 34.16 -58.57 -3.05
N ILE A 415 32.95 -59.05 -2.74
CA ILE A 415 31.70 -58.26 -2.87
C ILE A 415 31.70 -57.11 -1.87
N ASP A 416 32.08 -57.33 -0.62
CA ASP A 416 32.16 -56.29 0.40
C ASP A 416 33.24 -55.22 0.06
N ARG A 417 34.36 -55.59 -0.53
CA ARG A 417 35.39 -54.71 -1.07
C ARG A 417 34.94 -53.94 -2.30
N VAL A 418 34.05 -54.45 -3.11
CA VAL A 418 33.51 -53.80 -4.31
C VAL A 418 32.36 -52.87 -3.89
N ILE A 419 31.48 -53.30 -2.99
CA ILE A 419 30.39 -52.45 -2.44
C ILE A 419 30.97 -51.33 -1.57
N GLY A 420 31.99 -51.59 -0.76
CA GLY A 420 32.66 -50.59 0.05
C GLY A 420 33.45 -49.53 -0.78
N ARG A 421 33.65 -49.75 -2.08
CA ARG A 421 34.27 -48.78 -3.01
C ARG A 421 33.29 -48.00 -3.87
N LEU A 422 32.02 -48.37 -3.89
CA LEU A 422 30.94 -47.56 -4.46
C LEU A 422 30.58 -46.47 -3.44
N ARG A 423 31.46 -45.46 -3.30
CA ARG A 423 31.07 -44.22 -2.66
C ARG A 423 30.07 -43.52 -3.57
N VAL A 424 28.79 -43.71 -3.28
CA VAL A 424 27.76 -42.86 -3.84
C VAL A 424 28.14 -41.41 -3.50
N PRO A 425 28.21 -40.49 -4.47
CA PRO A 425 28.49 -39.10 -4.18
C PRO A 425 27.46 -38.60 -3.16
N ALA A 426 27.91 -38.09 -2.02
CA ALA A 426 27.01 -37.52 -1.04
C ALA A 426 26.47 -36.21 -1.64
N THR A 427 25.19 -36.24 -1.99
CA THR A 427 24.48 -35.02 -2.38
C THR A 427 24.19 -34.21 -1.11
N ARG A 428 24.59 -32.95 -1.09
CA ARG A 428 24.26 -32.01 -0.03
C ARG A 428 23.23 -31.04 -0.54
N TYR A 429 22.24 -30.76 0.27
CA TYR A 429 21.18 -29.80 0.02
C TYR A 429 21.34 -28.62 0.95
N ALA A 430 21.07 -27.43 0.47
CA ALA A 430 21.10 -26.24 1.27
C ALA A 430 20.05 -25.22 0.80
N VAL A 431 19.57 -24.41 1.74
CA VAL A 431 18.78 -23.22 1.47
C VAL A 431 19.68 -22.00 1.71
N THR A 432 19.92 -21.22 0.67
CA THR A 432 20.75 -20.02 0.71
C THR A 432 19.92 -18.79 0.36
N GLY A 433 20.36 -17.61 0.76
CA GLY A 433 19.64 -16.40 0.40
C GLY A 433 20.10 -15.16 1.14
N SER A 434 19.21 -14.17 1.17
CA SER A 434 19.44 -12.93 1.91
C SER A 434 18.15 -12.34 2.47
N VAL A 435 18.30 -11.60 3.55
CA VAL A 435 17.24 -10.77 4.16
C VAL A 435 17.68 -9.32 4.23
N PHE A 436 16.73 -8.37 4.18
CA PHE A 436 17.02 -6.96 4.31
C PHE A 436 15.81 -6.21 4.92
N PRO A 437 16.00 -5.26 5.88
CA PRO A 437 17.29 -4.99 6.53
C PRO A 437 17.78 -6.19 7.36
N ALA A 438 19.10 -6.33 7.49
CA ALA A 438 19.67 -7.35 8.35
C ALA A 438 20.04 -6.70 9.70
N ASP A 439 19.53 -7.23 10.78
CA ASP A 439 19.90 -6.80 12.13
C ASP A 439 21.05 -7.67 12.65
N PRO A 440 22.04 -7.08 13.31
CA PRO A 440 23.17 -7.84 13.90
C PRO A 440 22.65 -8.94 14.85
N GLY A 441 23.11 -10.18 14.62
CA GLY A 441 22.72 -11.33 15.43
C GLY A 441 21.34 -11.93 15.10
N ALA A 442 20.59 -11.36 14.15
CA ALA A 442 19.34 -11.93 13.71
C ALA A 442 19.53 -13.31 13.06
N ARG A 443 18.49 -14.14 13.16
CA ARG A 443 18.49 -15.50 12.66
C ARG A 443 17.37 -15.71 11.65
N VAL A 444 17.62 -16.55 10.66
CA VAL A 444 16.59 -17.11 9.80
C VAL A 444 16.24 -18.52 10.26
N THR A 445 15.00 -18.92 10.01
CA THR A 445 14.51 -20.28 10.23
C THR A 445 14.06 -20.85 8.89
N VAL A 446 14.60 -22.01 8.51
CA VAL A 446 14.18 -22.76 7.34
C VAL A 446 13.09 -23.74 7.75
N GLN A 447 12.00 -23.75 7.00
CA GLN A 447 10.87 -24.65 7.19
C GLN A 447 10.73 -25.55 5.97
N PHE A 448 10.48 -26.83 6.21
CA PHE A 448 10.21 -27.86 5.22
C PHE A 448 8.70 -28.14 5.14
N ASN A 449 8.19 -28.32 3.94
CA ASN A 449 6.81 -28.72 3.71
C ASN A 449 6.68 -30.25 3.86
N ALA A 450 6.11 -30.70 4.97
CA ALA A 450 5.88 -32.11 5.23
C ALA A 450 4.58 -32.66 4.61
N GLY A 451 3.91 -31.86 3.75
CA GLY A 451 2.65 -32.19 3.09
C GLY A 451 1.43 -31.74 3.88
N ASP A 452 1.40 -31.96 5.19
CA ASP A 452 0.34 -31.56 6.12
C ASP A 452 0.65 -30.24 6.85
N ALA A 453 1.93 -29.92 7.02
CA ALA A 453 2.37 -28.75 7.75
C ALA A 453 3.80 -28.32 7.40
N TRP A 454 4.10 -27.04 7.64
CA TRP A 454 5.46 -26.51 7.59
C TRP A 454 6.19 -26.77 8.91
N ARG A 455 7.32 -27.47 8.87
CA ARG A 455 8.13 -27.82 10.05
C ARG A 455 9.46 -27.11 10.02
N SER A 456 9.88 -26.51 11.11
CA SER A 456 11.21 -25.90 11.24
C SER A 456 12.26 -27.00 11.24
N VAL A 457 13.21 -26.95 10.31
CA VAL A 457 14.24 -27.99 10.12
C VAL A 457 15.66 -27.45 10.32
N ALA A 458 15.88 -26.15 10.13
CA ALA A 458 17.18 -25.53 10.36
C ALA A 458 17.00 -24.06 10.81
N SER A 459 17.97 -23.54 11.57
CA SER A 459 18.01 -22.12 11.94
C SER A 459 19.45 -21.67 12.10
N GLY A 460 19.78 -20.50 11.59
CA GLY A 460 21.12 -19.96 11.65
C GLY A 460 21.18 -18.45 11.57
N PRO A 461 22.34 -17.86 11.93
CA PRO A 461 22.55 -16.44 11.90
C PRO A 461 22.61 -15.91 10.45
N VAL A 462 22.24 -14.64 10.28
CA VAL A 462 22.54 -13.90 9.06
C VAL A 462 23.86 -13.15 9.20
N THR A 463 24.58 -12.98 8.10
CA THR A 463 25.78 -12.14 8.06
C THR A 463 25.40 -10.66 8.18
N ALA A 464 26.35 -9.76 8.40
CA ALA A 464 26.12 -8.31 8.39
C ALA A 464 25.56 -7.79 7.07
N SER A 465 25.76 -8.50 5.95
CA SER A 465 25.17 -8.21 4.65
C SER A 465 23.79 -8.87 4.46
N GLY A 466 23.25 -9.53 5.47
CA GLY A 466 21.97 -10.23 5.44
C GLY A 466 21.99 -11.61 4.78
N ARG A 467 23.14 -12.13 4.36
CA ARG A 467 23.24 -13.44 3.70
C ARG A 467 23.15 -14.58 4.70
N TYR A 468 22.58 -15.69 4.26
CA TYR A 468 22.52 -16.93 5.02
C TYR A 468 22.74 -18.16 4.10
N SER A 469 23.20 -19.25 4.69
CA SER A 469 23.31 -20.56 4.06
C SER A 469 23.10 -21.62 5.14
N LEU A 470 22.08 -22.47 4.97
CA LEU A 470 21.72 -23.51 5.92
C LEU A 470 21.57 -24.84 5.21
N ASP A 471 22.32 -25.86 5.66
CA ASP A 471 22.17 -27.18 5.16
C ASP A 471 20.83 -27.79 5.56
N VAL A 472 20.23 -28.55 4.66
CA VAL A 472 18.99 -29.30 4.87
C VAL A 472 19.19 -30.76 4.46
N ALA A 473 18.43 -31.68 5.09
CA ALA A 473 18.66 -33.10 4.93
C ALA A 473 18.15 -33.68 3.61
N ASP A 474 16.95 -33.21 3.19
CA ASP A 474 16.18 -33.84 2.13
C ASP A 474 15.90 -32.87 0.98
N PRO A 475 15.68 -33.38 -0.26
CA PRO A 475 15.08 -32.59 -1.32
C PRO A 475 13.61 -32.36 -1.04
N GLY A 476 13.04 -31.23 -1.54
CA GLY A 476 11.64 -30.90 -1.38
C GLY A 476 11.38 -29.43 -1.32
N ASP A 477 10.17 -29.04 -0.84
CA ASP A 477 9.74 -27.65 -0.77
C ASP A 477 10.10 -27.04 0.58
N TYR A 478 10.68 -25.85 0.51
CA TYR A 478 11.17 -25.10 1.66
C TYR A 478 10.70 -23.64 1.60
N ARG A 479 10.67 -23.00 2.77
CA ARG A 479 10.53 -21.55 2.89
C ARG A 479 11.37 -21.05 4.05
N VAL A 480 11.64 -19.75 4.06
CA VAL A 480 12.44 -19.10 5.10
C VAL A 480 11.60 -18.12 5.87
N SER A 481 11.70 -18.15 7.19
CA SER A 481 11.13 -17.16 8.09
C SER A 481 12.22 -16.25 8.65
N TYR A 482 11.97 -14.93 8.64
CA TYR A 482 12.84 -13.91 9.19
C TYR A 482 11.99 -12.82 9.84
N ASP A 483 12.20 -12.53 11.12
CA ASP A 483 11.48 -11.50 11.90
C ASP A 483 9.95 -11.57 11.70
N GLY A 484 9.39 -12.78 11.86
CA GLY A 484 7.97 -13.03 11.67
C GLY A 484 7.46 -12.94 10.22
N THR A 485 8.31 -12.61 9.27
CA THR A 485 8.01 -12.59 7.84
C THR A 485 8.30 -13.95 7.22
N ILE A 486 7.33 -14.52 6.52
CA ILE A 486 7.48 -15.73 5.75
C ILE A 486 7.88 -15.38 4.32
N GLY A 487 9.03 -15.85 3.88
CA GLY A 487 9.52 -15.68 2.52
C GLY A 487 8.80 -16.58 1.51
N PRO A 488 9.19 -16.50 0.23
CA PRO A 488 8.60 -17.32 -0.83
C PRO A 488 8.97 -18.79 -0.68
N ASP A 489 8.09 -19.66 -1.15
CA ASP A 489 8.35 -21.08 -1.23
C ASP A 489 9.37 -21.37 -2.36
N ILE A 490 10.29 -22.29 -2.11
CA ILE A 490 11.33 -22.71 -3.05
C ILE A 490 11.45 -24.24 -3.04
N THR A 491 11.90 -24.83 -4.13
CA THR A 491 12.23 -26.26 -4.21
C THR A 491 13.74 -26.45 -4.16
N VAL A 492 14.18 -27.43 -3.39
CA VAL A 492 15.55 -27.93 -3.31
C VAL A 492 15.54 -29.36 -3.82
N GLY A 493 16.26 -29.65 -4.89
CA GLY A 493 16.21 -30.99 -5.46
C GLY A 493 17.25 -31.27 -6.50
#